data_641ae49cd999b7ad8f0b17419eef3fb5
#
_entry.id   641ae49cd999b7ad8f0b17419eef3fb5
#
_cell.length_a   1.000
_cell.length_b   1.000
_cell.length_c   1.000
_cell.angle_alpha   90.00
_cell.angle_beta   90.00
_cell.angle_gamma   90.00
#
_symmetry.space_group_name_H-M   'P 1'
#
loop_
_entity.id
_entity.type
_entity.pdbx_description
1 polymer ?
#
loop_
_entity_poly.entity_id
_entity_poly.type
_entity_poly.pdbx_seq_one_letter_code
_entity_poly.pdbx_strand_id
1 'polypeptide(L)'
;TKWESVSASRTDLMNLSNPQFKTATGDQFVDGNTNWDAQLGFFGRINYAFGNRYFIEANIRRDGSSKFPTHLRWQTFPSFSGGWIFTNEKFMKRIEPVLSFGKIRASWGSIGDQSVANTLYVSTLSQSQSNWLDGSRNKVTQYGTPTLVDYDITWQRIETLDFGADLRFWKNQIGITFDWFQRDTKDMIIPGESLPATLGTTAPRGNYGSLRTRGWEIALDWGFRFSNGLGINGMATLSDAVTDITKGADWATPWENRLLSNAYSTGRRYGDIY
;
A
#
# COMPACT_ATOMS: atom_id res chain seq x y z
N THR A 1 6.91 17.28 5.71
CA THR A 1 6.18 17.34 6.98
C THR A 1 7.19 17.23 8.12
N LYS A 2 7.02 18.00 9.17
CA LYS A 2 7.83 17.93 10.39
C LYS A 2 6.91 17.60 11.56
N TRP A 3 7.29 16.63 12.38
CA TRP A 3 6.60 16.28 13.62
C TRP A 3 7.54 16.42 14.79
N GLU A 4 7.03 16.96 15.85
CA GLU A 4 7.70 17.03 17.13
C GLU A 4 6.78 16.42 18.17
N SER A 5 7.32 15.53 18.98
CA SER A 5 6.62 14.94 20.11
C SER A 5 7.43 15.16 21.38
N VAL A 6 6.73 15.55 22.42
CA VAL A 6 7.28 15.61 23.78
C VAL A 6 6.34 14.84 24.67
N SER A 7 6.87 13.91 25.42
CA SER A 7 6.12 13.18 26.44
C SER A 7 6.77 13.36 27.80
N ALA A 8 5.95 13.45 28.83
CA ALA A 8 6.39 13.48 30.21
C ALA A 8 5.54 12.51 31.00
N SER A 9 6.15 11.75 31.89
CA SER A 9 5.45 10.88 32.82
C SER A 9 6.06 10.98 34.22
N ARG A 10 5.26 10.69 35.23
CA ARG A 10 5.70 10.64 36.64
C ARG A 10 4.98 9.50 37.33
N THR A 11 5.71 8.72 38.10
CA THR A 11 5.17 7.60 38.87
C THR A 11 4.64 8.06 40.25
N ASP A 12 4.05 7.13 41.00
CA ASP A 12 3.55 7.30 42.37
C ASP A 12 2.51 8.43 42.50
N LEU A 13 1.36 8.22 41.88
CA LEU A 13 0.21 9.10 41.98
C LEU A 13 -0.46 8.98 43.36
N MET A 14 -0.54 10.08 44.09
CA MET A 14 -1.22 10.12 45.39
C MET A 14 -2.74 10.02 45.27
N ASN A 15 -3.33 10.42 44.13
CA ASN A 15 -4.76 10.38 43.90
C ASN A 15 -5.09 9.90 42.51
N LEU A 16 -5.69 8.72 42.39
CA LEU A 16 -6.08 8.10 41.13
C LEU A 16 -7.34 8.73 40.52
N SER A 17 -8.18 9.38 41.32
CA SER A 17 -9.40 10.01 40.83
C SER A 17 -9.15 11.35 40.14
N ASN A 18 -8.02 11.99 40.45
CA ASN A 18 -7.59 13.25 39.81
C ASN A 18 -6.07 13.24 39.64
N PRO A 19 -5.57 12.52 38.59
CA PRO A 19 -4.15 12.37 38.34
C PRO A 19 -3.55 13.68 37.83
N GLN A 20 -2.58 14.24 38.57
CA GLN A 20 -1.83 15.44 38.19
C GLN A 20 -0.34 15.23 38.39
N PHE A 21 0.47 15.68 37.42
CA PHE A 21 1.94 15.61 37.51
C PHE A 21 2.49 16.28 38.79
N LYS A 22 1.86 17.37 39.25
CA LYS A 22 2.28 18.11 40.42
C LYS A 22 2.14 17.31 41.71
N THR A 23 1.16 16.43 41.79
CA THR A 23 0.86 15.62 43.00
C THR A 23 1.51 14.22 42.95
N ALA A 24 2.14 13.85 41.85
CA ALA A 24 2.92 12.62 41.77
C ALA A 24 4.29 12.82 42.45
N THR A 25 4.77 11.82 43.18
CA THR A 25 5.99 11.89 43.98
C THR A 25 7.15 11.06 43.49
N GLY A 26 6.90 10.14 42.55
CA GLY A 26 7.91 9.24 42.02
C GLY A 26 8.78 9.81 40.90
N ASP A 27 9.48 8.92 40.22
CA ASP A 27 10.44 9.25 39.14
C ASP A 27 9.80 10.02 38.01
N GLN A 28 10.56 10.97 37.48
CA GLN A 28 10.17 11.80 36.34
C GLN A 28 10.85 11.28 35.06
N PHE A 29 10.05 11.06 34.02
CA PHE A 29 10.53 10.67 32.72
C PHE A 29 10.10 11.72 31.71
N VAL A 30 11.05 12.22 30.95
CA VAL A 30 10.80 13.13 29.81
C VAL A 30 11.45 12.54 28.59
N ASP A 31 10.71 12.46 27.51
CA ASP A 31 11.17 12.00 26.21
C ASP A 31 10.67 12.93 25.11
N GLY A 32 11.41 13.04 24.04
CA GLY A 32 11.05 13.89 22.92
C GLY A 32 11.71 13.42 21.65
N ASN A 33 10.98 13.53 20.56
CA ASN A 33 11.45 13.17 19.23
C ASN A 33 11.03 14.20 18.20
N THR A 34 11.94 14.48 17.26
CA THR A 34 11.66 15.28 16.06
C THR A 34 11.84 14.40 14.85
N ASN A 35 10.84 14.33 14.01
CA ASN A 35 10.86 13.58 12.76
C ASN A 35 10.42 14.48 11.60
N TRP A 36 11.01 14.31 10.42
CA TRP A 36 10.66 15.07 9.24
C TRP A 36 10.82 14.25 7.98
N ASP A 37 10.01 14.54 6.99
CA ASP A 37 10.14 14.02 5.63
C ASP A 37 9.84 15.12 4.61
N ALA A 38 10.41 14.99 3.43
CA ALA A 38 10.18 15.85 2.29
C ALA A 38 9.87 15.02 1.05
N GLN A 39 8.92 15.52 0.26
CA GLN A 39 8.50 14.92 -0.99
C GLN A 39 8.45 16.00 -2.07
N LEU A 40 8.84 15.63 -3.28
CA LEU A 40 8.73 16.49 -4.45
C LEU A 40 8.34 15.62 -5.64
N GLY A 41 7.35 16.07 -6.40
CA GLY A 41 6.84 15.34 -7.56
C GLY A 41 6.58 16.23 -8.75
N PHE A 42 6.85 15.71 -9.93
CA PHE A 42 6.52 16.31 -11.21
C PHE A 42 5.58 15.38 -11.96
N PHE A 43 4.58 15.93 -12.61
CA PHE A 43 3.66 15.11 -13.39
C PHE A 43 3.29 15.79 -14.70
N GLY A 44 2.98 14.97 -15.69
CA GLY A 44 2.43 15.38 -16.98
C GLY A 44 1.31 14.45 -17.41
N ARG A 45 0.32 14.99 -18.11
CA ARG A 45 -0.83 14.25 -18.62
C ARG A 45 -1.16 14.68 -20.03
N ILE A 46 -1.45 13.69 -20.88
CA ILE A 46 -1.94 13.89 -22.24
C ILE A 46 -3.23 13.10 -22.40
N ASN A 47 -4.30 13.79 -22.82
CA ASN A 47 -5.58 13.17 -23.14
C ASN A 47 -5.90 13.41 -24.61
N TYR A 48 -6.33 12.38 -25.32
CA TYR A 48 -6.77 12.47 -26.70
C TYR A 48 -8.13 11.77 -26.87
N ALA A 49 -9.08 12.47 -27.46
CA ALA A 49 -10.40 11.95 -27.77
C ALA A 49 -10.69 12.17 -29.26
N PHE A 50 -11.13 11.12 -29.97
CA PHE A 50 -11.44 11.20 -31.37
C PHE A 50 -12.85 10.67 -31.65
N GLY A 51 -13.67 11.50 -32.27
CA GLY A 51 -14.99 11.18 -32.78
C GLY A 51 -15.98 10.67 -31.71
N ASN A 52 -15.79 11.04 -30.44
CA ASN A 52 -16.54 10.48 -29.29
C ASN A 52 -16.57 8.95 -29.25
N ARG A 53 -15.55 8.29 -29.81
CA ARG A 53 -15.44 6.83 -29.91
C ARG A 53 -14.18 6.31 -29.26
N TYR A 54 -13.05 6.98 -29.51
CA TYR A 54 -11.74 6.54 -29.07
C TYR A 54 -11.19 7.53 -28.06
N PHE A 55 -10.72 7.03 -26.94
CA PHE A 55 -10.14 7.81 -25.85
C PHE A 55 -8.80 7.19 -25.49
N ILE A 56 -7.77 8.01 -25.42
CA ILE A 56 -6.42 7.60 -25.00
C ILE A 56 -5.94 8.61 -23.98
N GLU A 57 -5.38 8.10 -22.90
CA GLU A 57 -4.74 8.92 -21.87
C GLU A 57 -3.37 8.34 -21.54
N ALA A 58 -2.39 9.21 -21.42
CA ALA A 58 -1.06 8.90 -20.94
C ALA A 58 -0.69 9.86 -19.81
N ASN A 59 -0.22 9.30 -18.71
CA ASN A 59 0.30 10.06 -17.59
C ASN A 59 1.71 9.61 -17.27
N ILE A 60 2.53 10.54 -16.83
CA ILE A 60 3.85 10.27 -16.27
C ILE A 60 4.01 11.08 -14.99
N ARG A 61 4.52 10.42 -13.95
CA ARG A 61 4.84 11.06 -12.68
C ARG A 61 6.24 10.67 -12.25
N ARG A 62 7.03 11.66 -11.83
CA ARG A 62 8.34 11.44 -11.26
C ARG A 62 8.37 12.01 -9.85
N ASP A 63 8.54 11.13 -8.88
CA ASP A 63 8.49 11.46 -7.45
C ASP A 63 9.84 11.22 -6.78
N GLY A 64 10.19 12.12 -5.87
CA GLY A 64 11.34 12.00 -4.99
C GLY A 64 10.92 12.08 -3.53
N SER A 65 11.51 11.23 -2.69
CA SER A 65 11.23 11.20 -1.24
C SER A 65 12.52 11.12 -0.43
N SER A 66 12.59 11.91 0.64
CA SER A 66 13.71 11.87 1.59
C SER A 66 13.81 10.58 2.40
N LYS A 67 12.78 9.73 2.33
CA LYS A 67 12.73 8.43 3.02
C LYS A 67 13.68 7.39 2.43
N PHE A 68 14.21 7.66 1.24
CA PHE A 68 15.10 6.74 0.51
C PHE A 68 16.50 7.34 0.34
N PRO A 69 17.53 6.49 0.18
CA PRO A 69 18.90 6.93 -0.10
C PRO A 69 18.96 7.86 -1.33
N THR A 70 19.93 8.74 -1.36
CA THR A 70 20.03 9.81 -2.39
C THR A 70 20.02 9.26 -3.81
N HIS A 71 20.66 8.12 -4.08
CA HIS A 71 20.76 7.50 -5.40
C HIS A 71 19.49 6.77 -5.84
N LEU A 72 18.59 6.37 -4.90
CA LEU A 72 17.32 5.67 -5.15
C LEU A 72 16.08 6.51 -4.83
N ARG A 73 16.30 7.76 -4.48
CA ARG A 73 15.25 8.69 -4.02
C ARG A 73 14.20 8.98 -5.08
N TRP A 74 14.60 9.08 -6.36
CA TRP A 74 13.73 9.46 -7.46
C TRP A 74 13.27 8.26 -8.27
N GLN A 75 11.95 8.11 -8.43
CA GLN A 75 11.34 7.07 -9.26
C GLN A 75 10.32 7.67 -10.22
N THR A 76 10.11 6.97 -11.33
CA THR A 76 9.17 7.38 -12.38
C THR A 76 8.05 6.35 -12.52
N PHE A 77 6.82 6.84 -12.53
CA PHE A 77 5.60 6.06 -12.55
C PHE A 77 4.74 6.45 -13.76
N PRO A 78 4.82 5.72 -14.87
CA PRO A 78 3.96 5.93 -16.03
C PRO A 78 2.61 5.23 -15.85
N SER A 79 1.57 5.75 -16.54
CA SER A 79 0.30 5.08 -16.71
C SER A 79 -0.32 5.40 -18.06
N PHE A 80 -1.03 4.42 -18.62
CA PHE A 80 -1.71 4.51 -19.91
C PHE A 80 -3.11 3.95 -19.79
N SER A 81 -4.08 4.60 -20.42
CA SER A 81 -5.42 4.05 -20.53
C SER A 81 -6.00 4.29 -21.93
N GLY A 82 -6.86 3.38 -22.34
CA GLY A 82 -7.59 3.46 -23.58
C GLY A 82 -9.06 3.08 -23.39
N GLY A 83 -9.94 3.73 -24.11
CA GLY A 83 -11.37 3.45 -24.11
C GLY A 83 -11.95 3.53 -25.50
N TRP A 84 -12.84 2.60 -25.82
CA TRP A 84 -13.55 2.55 -27.08
C TRP A 84 -15.04 2.42 -26.86
N ILE A 85 -15.79 3.45 -27.26
CA ILE A 85 -17.27 3.41 -27.28
C ILE A 85 -17.69 2.79 -28.59
N PHE A 86 -17.77 1.47 -28.62
CA PHE A 86 -18.04 0.73 -29.85
C PHE A 86 -19.49 0.90 -30.35
N THR A 87 -20.45 1.25 -29.50
CA THR A 87 -21.82 1.56 -29.89
C THR A 87 -21.94 2.80 -30.77
N ASN A 88 -20.96 3.71 -30.72
CA ASN A 88 -20.93 4.87 -31.61
C ASN A 88 -20.42 4.53 -33.03
N GLU A 89 -20.07 3.26 -33.29
CA GLU A 89 -19.66 2.81 -34.62
C GLU A 89 -20.87 2.57 -35.55
N LYS A 90 -20.65 2.81 -36.86
CA LYS A 90 -21.73 2.70 -37.87
C LYS A 90 -22.34 1.29 -37.92
N PHE A 91 -21.55 0.25 -37.70
CA PHE A 91 -22.01 -1.15 -37.74
C PHE A 91 -22.89 -1.54 -36.56
N MET A 92 -22.81 -0.81 -35.44
CA MET A 92 -23.59 -1.07 -34.21
C MET A 92 -25.00 -0.46 -34.22
N LYS A 93 -25.32 0.42 -35.15
CA LYS A 93 -26.64 1.10 -35.20
C LYS A 93 -27.84 0.15 -35.25
N ARG A 94 -27.67 -1.06 -35.79
CA ARG A 94 -28.74 -2.08 -35.84
C ARG A 94 -29.08 -2.62 -34.43
N ILE A 95 -28.16 -2.60 -33.51
CA ILE A 95 -28.28 -3.19 -32.17
C ILE A 95 -28.63 -2.09 -31.14
N GLU A 96 -28.58 -0.83 -31.51
CA GLU A 96 -28.87 0.32 -30.64
C GLU A 96 -30.19 0.23 -29.87
N PRO A 97 -31.32 -0.32 -30.41
CA PRO A 97 -32.56 -0.49 -29.63
C PRO A 97 -32.41 -1.41 -28.41
N VAL A 98 -31.47 -2.37 -28.48
CA VAL A 98 -31.20 -3.32 -27.40
C VAL A 98 -30.02 -2.86 -26.56
N LEU A 99 -28.88 -2.57 -27.20
CA LEU A 99 -27.65 -2.10 -26.55
C LEU A 99 -27.50 -0.60 -26.78
N SER A 100 -27.95 0.18 -25.81
CA SER A 100 -27.98 1.65 -25.88
C SER A 100 -26.61 2.28 -25.70
N PHE A 101 -25.70 1.63 -24.98
CA PHE A 101 -24.33 2.08 -24.76
C PHE A 101 -23.43 0.88 -24.51
N GLY A 102 -22.24 0.93 -25.11
CA GLY A 102 -21.21 -0.06 -24.91
C GLY A 102 -19.83 0.56 -25.01
N LYS A 103 -19.03 0.39 -23.98
CA LYS A 103 -17.65 0.87 -23.88
C LYS A 103 -16.75 -0.26 -23.41
N ILE A 104 -15.62 -0.44 -24.06
CA ILE A 104 -14.52 -1.28 -23.59
C ILE A 104 -13.41 -0.33 -23.13
N ARG A 105 -12.74 -0.68 -22.05
CA ARG A 105 -11.62 0.08 -21.51
C ARG A 105 -10.49 -0.85 -21.11
N ALA A 106 -9.28 -0.35 -21.23
CA ALA A 106 -8.08 -1.01 -20.74
C ALA A 106 -7.18 0.04 -20.12
N SER A 107 -6.56 -0.29 -19.01
CA SER A 107 -5.58 0.58 -18.38
C SER A 107 -4.40 -0.24 -17.81
N TRP A 108 -3.25 0.37 -17.83
CA TRP A 108 -2.06 -0.08 -17.13
C TRP A 108 -1.40 1.12 -16.47
N GLY A 109 -1.02 0.97 -15.21
CA GLY A 109 -0.37 2.03 -14.49
C GLY A 109 0.55 1.53 -13.39
N SER A 110 1.56 2.34 -13.09
CA SER A 110 2.49 2.12 -12.00
C SER A 110 2.38 3.23 -10.97
N ILE A 111 2.39 2.86 -9.68
CA ILE A 111 2.39 3.78 -8.53
C ILE A 111 3.50 3.37 -7.58
N GLY A 112 4.19 4.37 -6.99
CA GLY A 112 5.16 4.16 -5.93
C GLY A 112 4.50 4.27 -4.56
N ASP A 113 4.83 3.32 -3.68
CA ASP A 113 4.48 3.38 -2.27
C ASP A 113 5.74 3.69 -1.44
N GLN A 114 5.61 4.67 -0.55
CA GLN A 114 6.63 5.15 0.37
C GLN A 114 6.20 5.02 1.84
N SER A 115 5.29 4.10 2.12
CA SER A 115 4.77 3.84 3.47
C SER A 115 5.80 3.12 4.34
N VAL A 116 6.96 3.76 4.52
CA VAL A 116 8.12 3.26 5.27
C VAL A 116 8.58 4.29 6.30
N ALA A 117 9.31 3.81 7.31
CA ALA A 117 9.94 4.69 8.29
C ALA A 117 11.01 5.61 7.64
N ASN A 118 11.15 6.82 8.17
CA ASN A 118 12.04 7.84 7.58
C ASN A 118 13.52 7.51 7.63
N THR A 119 13.93 6.56 8.46
CA THR A 119 15.35 6.28 8.76
C THR A 119 15.73 4.83 8.48
N LEU A 120 14.98 4.14 7.62
CA LEU A 120 15.17 2.70 7.41
C LEU A 120 16.55 2.33 6.83
N TYR A 121 17.20 3.27 6.13
CA TYR A 121 18.54 3.13 5.55
C TYR A 121 19.64 3.77 6.42
N VAL A 122 19.30 4.26 7.62
CA VAL A 122 20.27 4.88 8.53
C VAL A 122 20.52 3.95 9.71
N SER A 123 21.76 3.51 9.88
CA SER A 123 22.14 2.72 11.04
C SER A 123 22.10 3.57 12.31
N THR A 124 21.43 3.06 13.33
CA THR A 124 21.24 3.74 14.62
C THR A 124 21.76 2.88 15.76
N LEU A 125 22.20 3.53 16.81
CA LEU A 125 22.55 2.91 18.08
C LEU A 125 21.48 3.19 19.11
N SER A 126 20.96 2.15 19.74
CA SER A 126 20.11 2.34 20.92
C SER A 126 20.95 2.74 22.14
N GLN A 127 20.47 3.73 22.88
CA GLN A 127 21.05 4.15 24.14
C GLN A 127 20.09 3.78 25.26
N SER A 128 20.59 3.19 26.31
CA SER A 128 19.81 2.87 27.53
C SER A 128 20.68 2.99 28.77
N GLN A 129 20.03 3.03 29.93
CA GLN A 129 20.74 2.92 31.19
C GLN A 129 20.86 1.46 31.58
N SER A 130 22.07 1.03 31.96
CA SER A 130 22.30 -0.32 32.43
C SER A 130 21.72 -0.52 33.83
N ASN A 131 21.54 -1.78 34.24
CA ASN A 131 21.22 -2.10 35.62
C ASN A 131 22.45 -2.13 36.54
N TRP A 132 23.63 -1.85 36.00
CA TRP A 132 24.88 -1.75 36.72
C TRP A 132 25.02 -0.31 37.29
N LEU A 133 25.53 -0.23 38.50
CA LEU A 133 25.83 1.04 39.15
C LEU A 133 27.35 1.29 39.12
N ASP A 134 27.72 2.54 38.89
CA ASP A 134 29.11 2.98 39.04
C ASP A 134 29.49 3.08 40.52
N GLY A 135 30.74 3.47 40.82
CA GLY A 135 31.23 3.66 42.19
C GLY A 135 30.50 4.77 42.96
N SER A 136 29.78 5.65 42.28
CA SER A 136 28.93 6.72 42.82
C SER A 136 27.45 6.32 42.87
N ARG A 137 27.12 5.06 42.62
CA ARG A 137 25.75 4.50 42.59
C ARG A 137 24.84 5.06 41.51
N ASN A 138 25.39 5.59 40.44
CA ASN A 138 24.64 6.02 39.24
C ASN A 138 24.54 4.87 38.24
N LYS A 139 23.43 4.80 37.53
CA LYS A 139 23.30 3.86 36.39
C LYS A 139 24.19 4.30 35.26
N VAL A 140 24.95 3.37 34.72
CA VAL A 140 25.86 3.61 33.59
C VAL A 140 25.09 3.61 32.26
N THR A 141 25.35 4.56 31.40
CA THR A 141 24.84 4.56 30.04
C THR A 141 25.48 3.42 29.24
N GLN A 142 24.63 2.64 28.57
CA GLN A 142 25.07 1.59 27.66
C GLN A 142 24.52 1.83 26.26
N TYR A 143 25.25 1.39 25.26
CA TYR A 143 24.85 1.41 23.86
C TYR A 143 24.65 -0.02 23.35
N GLY A 144 23.57 -0.23 22.62
CA GLY A 144 23.30 -1.49 21.95
C GLY A 144 24.17 -1.70 20.69
N THR A 145 23.99 -2.82 20.03
CA THR A 145 24.60 -3.07 18.73
C THR A 145 23.99 -2.18 17.65
N PRO A 146 24.80 -1.69 16.67
CA PRO A 146 24.27 -0.92 15.55
C PRO A 146 23.19 -1.70 14.80
N THR A 147 22.10 -1.02 14.44
CA THR A 147 21.08 -1.60 13.58
C THR A 147 21.66 -1.85 12.19
N LEU A 148 21.54 -3.07 11.68
CA LEU A 148 21.89 -3.36 10.30
C LEU A 148 20.85 -2.76 9.37
N VAL A 149 21.31 -2.17 8.28
CA VAL A 149 20.46 -1.49 7.29
C VAL A 149 20.83 -1.96 5.88
N ASP A 150 19.82 -1.94 5.00
CA ASP A 150 20.02 -2.11 3.57
C ASP A 150 20.18 -0.71 2.94
N TYR A 151 21.32 -0.45 2.33
CA TYR A 151 21.61 0.84 1.69
C TYR A 151 20.97 0.98 0.30
N ASP A 152 20.42 -0.12 -0.25
CA ASP A 152 19.76 -0.16 -1.56
C ASP A 152 18.25 -0.18 -1.45
N ILE A 153 17.71 0.16 -0.28
CA ILE A 153 16.26 0.24 -0.06
C ILE A 153 15.63 1.31 -0.94
N THR A 154 14.57 0.93 -1.66
CA THR A 154 13.89 1.81 -2.62
C THR A 154 12.38 1.71 -2.50
N TRP A 155 11.67 2.45 -3.36
CA TRP A 155 10.22 2.47 -3.45
C TRP A 155 9.63 1.10 -3.70
N GLN A 156 8.57 0.77 -3.00
CA GLN A 156 7.69 -0.32 -3.39
C GLN A 156 6.90 0.14 -4.62
N ARG A 157 6.74 -0.74 -5.60
CA ARG A 157 6.05 -0.44 -6.86
C ARG A 157 4.79 -1.28 -6.96
N ILE A 158 3.67 -0.62 -7.23
CA ILE A 158 2.40 -1.27 -7.50
C ILE A 158 2.06 -1.04 -8.95
N GLU A 159 2.00 -2.10 -9.74
CA GLU A 159 1.59 -2.08 -11.14
C GLU A 159 0.21 -2.73 -11.27
N THR A 160 -0.72 -2.03 -11.90
CA THR A 160 -2.07 -2.54 -12.12
C THR A 160 -2.37 -2.58 -13.59
N LEU A 161 -2.82 -3.73 -14.08
CA LEU A 161 -3.42 -3.94 -15.39
C LEU A 161 -4.91 -4.18 -15.18
N ASP A 162 -5.74 -3.46 -15.91
CA ASP A 162 -7.20 -3.49 -15.78
C ASP A 162 -7.85 -3.55 -17.16
N PHE A 163 -8.87 -4.40 -17.31
CA PHE A 163 -9.75 -4.50 -18.48
C PHE A 163 -11.19 -4.40 -18.01
N GLY A 164 -11.93 -3.44 -18.57
CA GLY A 164 -13.31 -3.20 -18.19
C GLY A 164 -14.25 -3.11 -19.38
N ALA A 165 -15.51 -3.43 -19.13
CA ALA A 165 -16.60 -3.28 -20.09
C ALA A 165 -17.81 -2.67 -19.40
N ASP A 166 -18.35 -1.60 -20.00
CA ASP A 166 -19.56 -0.93 -19.55
C ASP A 166 -20.63 -1.10 -20.61
N LEU A 167 -21.74 -1.74 -20.26
CA LEU A 167 -22.85 -2.04 -21.16
C LEU A 167 -24.16 -1.46 -20.59
N ARG A 168 -24.97 -0.85 -21.45
CA ARG A 168 -26.31 -0.32 -21.11
C ARG A 168 -27.33 -0.84 -22.10
N PHE A 169 -28.38 -1.42 -21.59
CA PHE A 169 -29.44 -2.03 -22.39
C PHE A 169 -30.75 -1.28 -22.25
N TRP A 170 -31.61 -1.40 -23.28
CA TRP A 170 -32.99 -0.93 -23.30
C TRP A 170 -33.13 0.54 -22.81
N LYS A 171 -32.51 1.46 -23.53
CA LYS A 171 -32.52 2.90 -23.16
C LYS A 171 -31.99 3.15 -21.75
N ASN A 172 -30.91 2.45 -21.38
CA ASN A 172 -30.26 2.54 -20.07
C ASN A 172 -31.07 1.99 -18.88
N GLN A 173 -32.05 1.13 -19.12
CA GLN A 173 -32.81 0.51 -18.03
C GLN A 173 -32.03 -0.55 -17.27
N ILE A 174 -31.11 -1.22 -17.94
CA ILE A 174 -30.21 -2.21 -17.32
C ILE A 174 -28.77 -1.81 -17.65
N GLY A 175 -27.94 -1.76 -16.63
CA GLY A 175 -26.51 -1.53 -16.75
C GLY A 175 -25.72 -2.71 -16.22
N ILE A 176 -24.67 -3.08 -16.96
CA ILE A 176 -23.69 -4.10 -16.55
C ILE A 176 -22.32 -3.46 -16.68
N THR A 177 -21.57 -3.46 -15.58
CA THR A 177 -20.16 -3.11 -15.57
C THR A 177 -19.37 -4.33 -15.14
N PHE A 178 -18.37 -4.68 -15.91
CA PHE A 178 -17.44 -5.78 -15.61
C PHE A 178 -16.02 -5.27 -15.63
N ASP A 179 -15.24 -5.64 -14.62
CA ASP A 179 -13.82 -5.36 -14.51
C ASP A 179 -13.06 -6.64 -14.18
N TRP A 180 -11.94 -6.83 -14.85
CA TRP A 180 -10.92 -7.80 -14.49
C TRP A 180 -9.61 -7.05 -14.28
N PHE A 181 -8.93 -7.33 -13.18
CA PHE A 181 -7.68 -6.68 -12.85
C PHE A 181 -6.59 -7.64 -12.39
N GLN A 182 -5.35 -7.27 -12.67
CA GLN A 182 -4.17 -7.85 -12.07
C GLN A 182 -3.34 -6.73 -11.46
N ARG A 183 -3.03 -6.85 -10.17
CA ARG A 183 -2.18 -5.93 -9.43
C ARG A 183 -0.93 -6.67 -8.96
N ASP A 184 0.22 -6.22 -9.43
CA ASP A 184 1.53 -6.71 -9.01
C ASP A 184 2.15 -5.68 -8.05
N THR A 185 2.31 -6.05 -6.78
CA THR A 185 3.08 -5.27 -5.80
C THR A 185 4.50 -5.83 -5.80
N LYS A 186 5.46 -5.04 -6.26
CA LYS A 186 6.86 -5.40 -6.41
C LYS A 186 7.72 -4.65 -5.42
N ASP A 187 8.89 -5.21 -5.13
CA ASP A 187 9.89 -4.58 -4.28
C ASP A 187 9.36 -4.23 -2.89
N MET A 188 8.50 -5.10 -2.32
CA MET A 188 7.96 -4.92 -0.98
C MET A 188 9.07 -5.01 0.06
N ILE A 189 9.03 -4.11 1.03
CA ILE A 189 10.01 -4.05 2.10
C ILE A 189 9.63 -5.03 3.21
N ILE A 190 10.28 -6.18 3.22
CA ILE A 190 10.10 -7.23 4.20
C ILE A 190 11.41 -7.47 4.98
N PRO A 191 11.35 -8.12 6.16
CA PRO A 191 12.57 -8.54 6.86
C PRO A 191 13.45 -9.44 5.97
N GLY A 192 14.76 -9.27 6.05
CA GLY A 192 15.72 -10.14 5.40
C GLY A 192 15.84 -11.50 6.07
N GLU A 193 16.75 -12.35 5.55
CA GLU A 193 17.07 -13.66 6.12
C GLU A 193 17.53 -13.53 7.57
N SER A 194 17.04 -14.42 8.44
CA SER A 194 17.41 -14.41 9.85
C SER A 194 18.90 -14.65 10.03
N LEU A 195 19.52 -13.78 10.82
CA LEU A 195 20.94 -13.85 11.12
C LEU A 195 21.20 -14.77 12.32
N PRO A 196 22.39 -15.38 12.43
CA PRO A 196 22.78 -16.12 13.62
C PRO A 196 22.64 -15.26 14.88
N ALA A 197 22.06 -15.82 15.94
CA ALA A 197 21.84 -15.13 17.21
C ALA A 197 23.13 -14.57 17.84
N THR A 198 24.29 -15.16 17.49
CA THR A 198 25.63 -14.70 17.93
C THR A 198 25.98 -13.29 17.46
N LEU A 199 25.34 -12.79 16.41
CA LEU A 199 25.53 -11.41 15.93
C LEU A 199 24.85 -10.36 16.82
N GLY A 200 23.90 -10.77 17.66
CA GLY A 200 23.20 -9.87 18.59
C GLY A 200 22.40 -8.76 17.92
N THR A 201 22.05 -8.92 16.64
CA THR A 201 21.29 -7.94 15.87
C THR A 201 20.27 -8.63 14.95
N THR A 202 19.26 -7.89 14.50
CA THR A 202 18.24 -8.39 13.58
C THR A 202 18.62 -8.16 12.12
N ALA A 203 18.10 -9.01 11.23
CA ALA A 203 18.29 -8.85 9.80
C ALA A 203 17.72 -7.50 9.30
N PRO A 204 18.41 -6.83 8.38
CA PRO A 204 17.91 -5.60 7.78
C PRO A 204 16.64 -5.88 6.96
N ARG A 205 15.77 -4.88 6.88
CA ARG A 205 14.65 -4.90 5.95
C ARG A 205 15.12 -4.42 4.58
N GLY A 206 14.58 -5.02 3.52
CA GLY A 206 14.92 -4.65 2.14
C GLY A 206 13.80 -5.00 1.18
N ASN A 207 13.96 -4.70 -0.09
CA ASN A 207 12.97 -4.90 -1.15
C ASN A 207 12.93 -6.36 -1.65
N TYR A 208 12.59 -7.29 -0.76
CA TYR A 208 12.70 -8.73 -1.00
C TYR A 208 11.38 -9.40 -1.38
N GLY A 209 10.23 -8.73 -1.20
CA GLY A 209 8.91 -9.32 -1.39
C GLY A 209 8.20 -8.87 -2.66
N SER A 210 7.31 -9.72 -3.18
CA SER A 210 6.37 -9.35 -4.23
C SER A 210 5.08 -10.14 -4.11
N LEU A 211 3.95 -9.50 -4.39
CA LEU A 211 2.62 -10.08 -4.39
C LEU A 211 1.95 -9.87 -5.74
N ARG A 212 1.07 -10.79 -6.10
CA ARG A 212 0.18 -10.65 -7.24
C ARG A 212 -1.27 -10.88 -6.81
N THR A 213 -2.08 -9.87 -7.00
CA THR A 213 -3.52 -9.95 -6.80
C THR A 213 -4.21 -10.00 -8.15
N ARG A 214 -5.09 -10.98 -8.37
CA ARG A 214 -5.98 -11.08 -9.52
C ARG A 214 -7.40 -11.10 -9.04
N GLY A 215 -8.26 -10.35 -9.68
CA GLY A 215 -9.66 -10.30 -9.30
C GLY A 215 -10.55 -9.90 -10.45
N TRP A 216 -11.85 -9.99 -10.19
CA TRP A 216 -12.88 -9.51 -11.07
C TRP A 216 -14.02 -8.91 -10.26
N GLU A 217 -14.74 -7.99 -10.89
CA GLU A 217 -15.87 -7.29 -10.31
C GLU A 217 -16.99 -7.20 -11.34
N ILE A 218 -18.22 -7.47 -10.92
CA ILE A 218 -19.43 -7.28 -11.73
C ILE A 218 -20.37 -6.40 -10.94
N ALA A 219 -20.87 -5.34 -11.57
CA ALA A 219 -21.96 -4.52 -11.08
C ALA A 219 -23.12 -4.59 -12.07
N LEU A 220 -24.30 -4.91 -11.55
CA LEU A 220 -25.56 -4.89 -12.26
C LEU A 220 -26.44 -3.81 -11.66
N ASP A 221 -26.90 -2.86 -12.46
CA ASP A 221 -27.87 -1.87 -12.07
C ASP A 221 -29.11 -1.91 -12.98
N TRP A 222 -30.26 -1.62 -12.41
CA TRP A 222 -31.50 -1.55 -13.18
C TRP A 222 -32.41 -0.45 -12.69
N GLY A 223 -33.19 0.10 -13.61
CA GLY A 223 -34.18 1.12 -13.32
C GLY A 223 -35.34 1.08 -14.30
N PHE A 224 -36.52 0.76 -13.81
CA PHE A 224 -37.75 0.69 -14.59
C PHE A 224 -38.73 1.75 -14.10
N ARG A 225 -39.30 2.49 -15.03
CA ARG A 225 -40.39 3.44 -14.75
C ARG A 225 -41.63 3.00 -15.52
N PHE A 226 -42.69 2.73 -14.80
CA PHE A 226 -43.97 2.29 -15.35
C PHE A 226 -44.84 3.49 -15.69
N SER A 227 -45.81 3.28 -16.59
CA SER A 227 -46.77 4.33 -17.04
C SER A 227 -47.65 4.87 -15.93
N ASN A 228 -47.85 4.11 -14.86
CA ASN A 228 -48.63 4.55 -13.68
C ASN A 228 -47.81 5.45 -12.70
N GLY A 229 -46.59 5.83 -13.06
CA GLY A 229 -45.71 6.65 -12.23
C GLY A 229 -44.82 5.89 -11.24
N LEU A 230 -45.03 4.59 -11.08
CA LEU A 230 -44.21 3.75 -10.24
C LEU A 230 -42.78 3.61 -10.85
N GLY A 231 -41.74 3.79 -10.03
CA GLY A 231 -40.34 3.54 -10.39
C GLY A 231 -39.75 2.48 -9.49
N ILE A 232 -39.06 1.49 -10.08
CA ILE A 232 -38.30 0.47 -9.36
C ILE A 232 -36.85 0.55 -9.85
N ASN A 233 -35.93 0.69 -8.93
CA ASN A 233 -34.49 0.66 -9.23
C ASN A 233 -33.74 -0.18 -8.19
N GLY A 234 -32.60 -0.72 -8.60
CA GLY A 234 -31.74 -1.51 -7.74
C GLY A 234 -30.36 -1.69 -8.32
N MET A 235 -29.45 -2.16 -7.48
CA MET A 235 -28.09 -2.48 -7.85
C MET A 235 -27.65 -3.74 -7.11
N ALA A 236 -26.89 -4.58 -7.79
CA ALA A 236 -26.21 -5.73 -7.21
C ALA A 236 -24.74 -5.73 -7.64
N THR A 237 -23.84 -6.06 -6.73
CA THR A 237 -22.41 -6.15 -7.02
C THR A 237 -21.89 -7.50 -6.55
N LEU A 238 -20.96 -8.08 -7.32
CA LEU A 238 -20.26 -9.30 -6.98
C LEU A 238 -18.79 -9.14 -7.35
N SER A 239 -17.90 -9.52 -6.47
CA SER A 239 -16.46 -9.45 -6.71
C SER A 239 -15.73 -10.60 -6.03
N ASP A 240 -14.60 -10.99 -6.59
CA ASP A 240 -13.68 -11.94 -6.00
C ASP A 240 -12.24 -11.56 -6.34
N ALA A 241 -11.31 -11.77 -5.39
CA ALA A 241 -9.90 -11.49 -5.62
C ALA A 241 -9.02 -12.46 -4.84
N VAL A 242 -7.97 -12.91 -5.48
CA VAL A 242 -6.97 -13.82 -4.92
C VAL A 242 -5.60 -13.16 -4.97
N THR A 243 -4.86 -13.26 -3.87
CA THR A 243 -3.50 -12.73 -3.77
C THR A 243 -2.50 -13.87 -3.55
N ASP A 244 -1.54 -13.97 -4.44
CA ASP A 244 -0.45 -14.95 -4.38
C ASP A 244 0.88 -14.25 -4.10
N ILE A 245 1.76 -14.92 -3.33
CA ILE A 245 3.12 -14.47 -3.08
C ILE A 245 3.98 -14.90 -4.26
N THR A 246 4.47 -13.94 -5.05
CA THR A 246 5.30 -14.23 -6.23
C THR A 246 6.80 -14.20 -5.95
N LYS A 247 7.19 -13.48 -4.89
CA LYS A 247 8.54 -13.47 -4.33
C LYS A 247 8.41 -13.25 -2.83
N GLY A 248 9.04 -14.07 -2.04
CA GLY A 248 8.92 -14.03 -0.59
C GLY A 248 10.21 -14.39 0.12
N ALA A 249 10.11 -14.64 1.41
CA ALA A 249 11.19 -15.07 2.27
C ALA A 249 11.49 -16.57 2.04
N ASP A 250 12.01 -16.94 0.86
CA ASP A 250 12.31 -18.34 0.51
C ASP A 250 13.47 -18.93 1.35
N TRP A 251 14.21 -18.07 2.05
CA TRP A 251 15.19 -18.44 3.06
C TRP A 251 14.58 -18.90 4.40
N ALA A 252 13.30 -18.63 4.65
CA ALA A 252 12.62 -19.18 5.80
C ALA A 252 12.50 -20.70 5.61
N THR A 253 13.37 -21.45 6.33
CA THR A 253 13.57 -22.88 6.13
C THR A 253 12.24 -23.65 6.30
N PRO A 254 12.00 -24.69 5.48
CA PRO A 254 10.78 -25.52 5.55
C PRO A 254 10.57 -26.23 6.89
N TRP A 255 11.57 -26.22 7.75
CA TRP A 255 11.61 -26.92 9.03
C TRP A 255 11.10 -26.10 10.21
N GLU A 256 11.04 -24.78 10.10
CA GLU A 256 10.45 -23.93 11.12
C GLU A 256 8.92 -24.04 11.01
N ASN A 257 8.41 -24.90 11.84
CA ASN A 257 7.01 -25.13 12.22
C ASN A 257 5.97 -24.50 11.27
N ARG A 258 5.61 -25.24 10.23
CA ARG A 258 4.69 -24.81 9.14
C ARG A 258 3.34 -24.29 9.63
N LEU A 259 2.96 -24.59 10.87
CA LEU A 259 1.72 -24.16 11.50
C LEU A 259 1.78 -22.75 12.11
N LEU A 260 2.99 -22.24 12.38
CA LEU A 260 3.18 -20.95 13.05
C LEU A 260 4.00 -19.95 12.24
N SER A 261 4.64 -20.37 11.14
CA SER A 261 5.42 -19.44 10.33
C SER A 261 4.47 -18.67 9.41
N ASN A 262 4.29 -17.38 9.66
CA ASN A 262 3.81 -16.40 8.69
C ASN A 262 4.84 -16.26 7.55
N ALA A 263 5.40 -17.37 7.07
CA ALA A 263 6.40 -17.36 6.03
C ALA A 263 5.72 -16.89 4.75
N TYR A 264 6.07 -15.71 4.31
CA TYR A 264 5.79 -15.20 2.98
C TYR A 264 6.57 -16.01 1.94
N SER A 265 6.22 -17.31 1.81
CA SER A 265 6.89 -18.22 0.89
C SER A 265 6.31 -18.07 -0.51
N THR A 266 7.18 -18.09 -1.51
CA THR A 266 6.77 -18.01 -2.92
C THR A 266 5.79 -19.13 -3.29
N GLY A 267 4.75 -18.80 -4.04
CA GLY A 267 3.71 -19.71 -4.51
C GLY A 267 2.57 -19.97 -3.52
N ARG A 268 2.59 -19.37 -2.32
CA ARG A 268 1.46 -19.44 -1.37
C ARG A 268 0.49 -18.28 -1.58
N ARG A 269 -0.74 -18.53 -1.19
CA ARG A 269 -1.73 -17.45 -1.07
C ARG A 269 -1.44 -16.60 0.14
N TYR A 270 -1.58 -15.29 -0.03
CA TYR A 270 -1.46 -14.35 1.05
C TYR A 270 -2.72 -14.39 1.94
N GLY A 271 -2.53 -14.64 3.24
CA GLY A 271 -3.62 -14.67 4.21
C GLY A 271 -4.20 -16.05 4.47
N ASP A 272 -3.79 -17.11 3.75
CA ASP A 272 -4.18 -18.47 4.09
C ASP A 272 -3.45 -18.92 5.38
N ILE A 273 -4.21 -19.54 6.27
CA ILE A 273 -3.71 -20.19 7.48
C ILE A 273 -3.56 -21.68 7.14
N TYR A 274 -2.32 -22.17 7.16
CA TYR A 274 -2.00 -23.59 6.90
C TYR A 274 -1.65 -24.30 8.20
#